data_de1f3a4a3b21bedb813a0249a419b8d2
#
_entry.id   de1f3a4a3b21bedb813a0249a419b8d2
#
_cell.length_a   1.000
_cell.length_b   1.000
_cell.length_c   1.000
_cell.angle_alpha   90.00
_cell.angle_beta   90.00
_cell.angle_gamma   90.00
#
_symmetry.space_group_name_H-M   'P 1'
#
loop_
_entity.id
_entity.type
_entity.pdbx_description
1 polymer ?
#
loop_
_entity_poly.entity_id
_entity_poly.type
_entity_poly.pdbx_seq_one_letter_code
_entity_poly.pdbx_strand_id
1 'polypeptide(L)'
;RAETSKSMAKLFYRLLDCAEIPEGESEPMFNLFTCYSGGEFRSIVIFRSRHRSHHYFSEGPDHLTMSPGCADMGGVFIVPVEEEFEKLTPELLEEMLAEVSVSKEEEQRIIWRLTRPQPDIQVGIMSAKEIEFEILSDGAGRRKASLREGKIEYDGALYDELYFGAQTPSTMFAEPSFILHDVTIGVRFHWERKETQKFAGALKIIVEKDKLTAVNVVGVEDYLLSVISSEMSADASEEFLKAHAVISRSWLMAQIASSGSRRTAAVPEGISDLPSLISHLDMNFHKAASESDDAGETVIMKWYDHDDHRNFDVCADDHCQRYQGLTRATGKTVRKVIDSTWGQVLTYKGELCDARFSKCCGGRMEAFSTCWEDKDYAYLQPLPDAPGHNEEAGCFCNTADKGILSQVLNNYDQETVDFYRWTEVYGRQELADLIERKSGVRIGRLIGMEPLERGASGRIWKLRIEGSEKTMVVGKELEIRRILSESHLKSSAFDVEFTDDKVILHGSGWGHGVGLCQIGAAVMASEGYTYRQILEHYYPGSELQ
;
A
#
# COMPACT_ATOMS: atom_id res chain seq x y z
N ARG A 1 -33.28 -3.18 3.76
CA ARG A 1 -34.56 -2.50 3.53
C ARG A 1 -34.32 -1.12 2.97
N ALA A 2 -35.14 -0.63 2.08
CA ALA A 2 -35.04 0.70 1.50
C ALA A 2 -36.43 1.28 1.17
N GLU A 3 -36.57 2.58 1.29
CA GLU A 3 -37.82 3.31 1.02
C GLU A 3 -38.04 3.50 -0.49
N THR A 4 -36.98 3.54 -1.29
CA THR A 4 -37.05 3.76 -2.73
C THR A 4 -36.28 2.68 -3.49
N SER A 5 -36.65 2.45 -4.75
CA SER A 5 -35.94 1.52 -5.67
C SER A 5 -34.48 1.94 -5.86
N LYS A 6 -34.19 3.24 -5.93
CA LYS A 6 -32.82 3.78 -6.05
C LYS A 6 -31.97 3.47 -4.81
N SER A 7 -32.55 3.63 -3.61
CA SER A 7 -31.86 3.28 -2.36
C SER A 7 -31.62 1.76 -2.27
N MET A 8 -32.59 0.94 -2.72
CA MET A 8 -32.45 -0.52 -2.76
C MET A 8 -31.35 -0.93 -3.74
N ALA A 9 -31.31 -0.36 -4.93
CA ALA A 9 -30.26 -0.65 -5.91
C ALA A 9 -28.86 -0.31 -5.36
N LYS A 10 -28.71 0.85 -4.70
CA LYS A 10 -27.45 1.24 -4.08
C LYS A 10 -27.00 0.26 -3.01
N LEU A 11 -27.89 -0.19 -2.13
CA LEU A 11 -27.60 -1.19 -1.11
C LEU A 11 -27.25 -2.55 -1.72
N PHE A 12 -27.95 -2.93 -2.79
CA PHE A 12 -27.73 -4.19 -3.48
C PHE A 12 -26.35 -4.24 -4.15
N TYR A 13 -25.97 -3.20 -4.91
CA TYR A 13 -24.64 -3.12 -5.51
C TYR A 13 -23.55 -3.16 -4.44
N ARG A 14 -23.70 -2.39 -3.34
CA ARG A 14 -22.77 -2.45 -2.22
C ARG A 14 -22.64 -3.86 -1.61
N LEU A 15 -23.74 -4.61 -1.54
CA LEU A 15 -23.72 -5.98 -1.06
C LEU A 15 -22.98 -6.91 -2.03
N LEU A 16 -23.18 -6.74 -3.35
CA LEU A 16 -22.47 -7.51 -4.36
C LEU A 16 -20.97 -7.22 -4.34
N ASP A 17 -20.59 -5.96 -4.11
CA ASP A 17 -19.19 -5.56 -3.96
C ASP A 17 -18.48 -6.23 -2.76
N CYS A 18 -19.23 -6.76 -1.80
CA CYS A 18 -18.68 -7.49 -0.65
C CYS A 18 -18.51 -8.99 -0.89
N ALA A 19 -19.09 -9.56 -1.95
CA ALA A 19 -19.08 -10.99 -2.23
C ALA A 19 -17.90 -11.38 -3.14
N GLU A 20 -17.45 -12.63 -3.03
CA GLU A 20 -16.46 -13.18 -3.96
C GLU A 20 -17.12 -13.62 -5.28
N ILE A 21 -16.38 -13.53 -6.38
CA ILE A 21 -16.79 -14.11 -7.65
C ILE A 21 -16.19 -15.51 -7.75
N PRO A 22 -17.01 -16.53 -7.91
CA PRO A 22 -16.50 -17.91 -8.05
C PRO A 22 -15.61 -18.04 -9.30
N GLU A 23 -14.70 -19.00 -9.26
CA GLU A 23 -13.79 -19.27 -10.37
C GLU A 23 -14.56 -19.62 -11.65
N GLY A 24 -14.28 -18.91 -12.74
CA GLY A 24 -14.93 -19.09 -14.04
C GLY A 24 -16.18 -18.24 -14.24
N GLU A 25 -16.70 -17.57 -13.22
CA GLU A 25 -17.84 -16.67 -13.31
C GLU A 25 -17.41 -15.22 -13.56
N SER A 26 -18.32 -14.38 -14.04
CA SER A 26 -18.10 -12.95 -14.29
C SER A 26 -18.66 -12.06 -13.18
N GLU A 27 -19.52 -12.61 -12.32
CA GLU A 27 -20.20 -11.91 -11.22
C GLU A 27 -20.47 -12.85 -10.05
N PRO A 28 -20.74 -12.33 -8.83
CA PRO A 28 -21.12 -13.16 -7.69
C PRO A 28 -22.40 -13.97 -7.97
N MET A 29 -22.40 -15.23 -7.60
CA MET A 29 -23.60 -16.05 -7.71
C MET A 29 -24.52 -15.82 -6.51
N PHE A 30 -25.80 -15.58 -6.76
CA PHE A 30 -26.80 -15.39 -5.69
C PHE A 30 -28.21 -15.70 -6.13
N ASN A 31 -29.09 -15.93 -5.17
CA ASN A 31 -30.53 -15.95 -5.34
C ASN A 31 -31.12 -14.71 -4.65
N LEU A 32 -32.03 -14.02 -5.33
CA LEU A 32 -32.64 -12.79 -4.84
C LEU A 32 -34.15 -12.92 -4.72
N PHE A 33 -34.66 -12.65 -3.52
CA PHE A 33 -36.09 -12.51 -3.27
C PHE A 33 -36.38 -11.07 -2.88
N THR A 34 -37.29 -10.40 -3.59
CA THR A 34 -37.64 -9.03 -3.27
C THR A 34 -39.15 -8.88 -3.17
N CYS A 35 -39.62 -8.20 -2.13
CA CYS A 35 -41.02 -7.81 -1.99
C CYS A 35 -41.12 -6.32 -1.63
N TYR A 36 -42.24 -5.72 -1.99
CA TYR A 36 -42.60 -4.35 -1.57
C TYR A 36 -43.84 -4.42 -0.72
N SER A 37 -43.75 -3.99 0.51
CA SER A 37 -44.87 -4.03 1.47
C SER A 37 -44.69 -2.94 2.54
N GLY A 38 -45.78 -2.28 2.91
CA GLY A 38 -45.78 -1.25 3.94
C GLY A 38 -44.94 -0.01 3.60
N GLY A 39 -44.78 0.30 2.29
CA GLY A 39 -43.97 1.44 1.84
C GLY A 39 -42.45 1.17 1.75
N GLU A 40 -42.01 -0.08 1.99
CA GLU A 40 -40.60 -0.48 1.98
C GLU A 40 -40.34 -1.63 1.01
N PHE A 41 -39.17 -1.58 0.35
CA PHE A 41 -38.57 -2.74 -0.30
C PHE A 41 -37.86 -3.61 0.73
N ARG A 42 -38.09 -4.93 0.68
CA ARG A 42 -37.38 -5.93 1.47
C ARG A 42 -36.80 -6.97 0.54
N SER A 43 -35.51 -7.18 0.63
CA SER A 43 -34.82 -8.23 -0.14
C SER A 43 -34.10 -9.20 0.80
N ILE A 44 -34.10 -10.47 0.37
CA ILE A 44 -33.26 -11.54 0.92
C ILE A 44 -32.33 -11.93 -0.20
N VAL A 45 -31.03 -11.90 0.07
CA VAL A 45 -29.98 -12.34 -0.85
C VAL A 45 -29.33 -13.57 -0.24
N ILE A 46 -29.26 -14.66 -1.01
CA ILE A 46 -28.59 -15.89 -0.62
C ILE A 46 -27.43 -16.10 -1.58
N PHE A 47 -26.23 -15.89 -1.10
CA PHE A 47 -25.02 -16.10 -1.91
C PHE A 47 -24.74 -17.59 -2.12
N ARG A 48 -24.19 -17.91 -3.29
CA ARG A 48 -23.92 -19.29 -3.71
C ARG A 48 -22.44 -19.47 -4.04
N SER A 49 -21.94 -20.66 -3.70
CA SER A 49 -20.59 -21.11 -4.03
C SER A 49 -20.53 -21.81 -5.40
N ARG A 50 -21.64 -22.44 -5.82
CA ARG A 50 -21.77 -23.20 -7.07
C ARG A 50 -23.22 -23.34 -7.52
N HIS A 51 -23.42 -23.70 -8.78
CA HIS A 51 -24.77 -23.89 -9.35
C HIS A 51 -25.44 -25.17 -8.89
N ARG A 52 -24.69 -26.26 -8.69
CA ARG A 52 -25.21 -27.60 -8.45
C ARG A 52 -24.40 -28.34 -7.40
N SER A 53 -25.06 -29.21 -6.64
CA SER A 53 -24.39 -30.10 -5.69
C SER A 53 -23.64 -31.23 -6.42
N HIS A 54 -22.76 -31.92 -5.70
CA HIS A 54 -22.04 -33.08 -6.23
C HIS A 54 -22.98 -34.19 -6.69
N HIS A 55 -24.17 -34.35 -6.09
CA HIS A 55 -25.20 -35.32 -6.48
C HIS A 55 -25.63 -35.19 -7.94
N TYR A 56 -25.63 -33.97 -8.49
CA TYR A 56 -25.96 -33.75 -9.90
C TYR A 56 -24.94 -34.38 -10.86
N PHE A 57 -23.70 -34.48 -10.44
CA PHE A 57 -22.58 -35.01 -11.24
C PHE A 57 -22.24 -36.45 -10.89
N SER A 58 -22.86 -37.02 -9.86
CA SER A 58 -22.69 -38.43 -9.45
C SER A 58 -23.30 -39.40 -10.44
N GLU A 59 -22.86 -40.64 -10.43
CA GLU A 59 -23.45 -41.71 -11.22
C GLU A 59 -24.15 -42.73 -10.30
N GLY A 60 -25.13 -43.47 -10.85
CA GLY A 60 -25.83 -44.54 -10.13
C GLY A 60 -26.82 -44.02 -9.09
N PRO A 61 -26.94 -44.72 -7.92
CA PRO A 61 -27.98 -44.44 -6.94
C PRO A 61 -27.85 -43.07 -6.25
N ASP A 62 -26.68 -42.47 -6.26
CA ASP A 62 -26.40 -41.15 -5.64
C ASP A 62 -26.70 -39.98 -6.59
N HIS A 63 -27.05 -40.26 -7.85
CA HIS A 63 -27.42 -39.26 -8.82
C HIS A 63 -28.76 -38.63 -8.50
N LEU A 64 -28.80 -37.28 -8.53
CA LEU A 64 -30.03 -36.49 -8.40
C LEU A 64 -30.03 -35.37 -9.43
N THR A 65 -31.05 -35.30 -10.28
CA THR A 65 -31.22 -34.24 -11.29
C THR A 65 -31.65 -32.91 -10.69
N MET A 66 -32.00 -32.89 -9.41
CA MET A 66 -32.35 -31.66 -8.72
C MET A 66 -31.19 -30.70 -8.68
N SER A 67 -31.42 -29.47 -9.12
CA SER A 67 -30.44 -28.39 -9.14
C SER A 67 -31.00 -27.22 -8.34
N PRO A 68 -30.60 -27.06 -7.06
CA PRO A 68 -31.17 -26.02 -6.20
C PRO A 68 -31.09 -24.63 -6.86
N GLY A 69 -32.23 -24.04 -7.12
CA GLY A 69 -32.38 -22.73 -7.69
C GLY A 69 -33.11 -21.76 -6.76
N CYS A 70 -33.64 -20.67 -7.30
CA CYS A 70 -34.33 -19.67 -6.49
C CYS A 70 -35.58 -20.20 -5.82
N ALA A 71 -36.37 -21.08 -6.49
CA ALA A 71 -37.57 -21.70 -5.92
C ALA A 71 -37.23 -22.60 -4.73
N ASP A 72 -36.18 -23.42 -4.88
CA ASP A 72 -35.72 -24.36 -3.86
C ASP A 72 -35.21 -23.62 -2.63
N MET A 73 -34.41 -22.57 -2.82
CA MET A 73 -33.98 -21.70 -1.72
C MET A 73 -35.14 -20.97 -1.05
N GLY A 74 -36.27 -20.79 -1.74
CA GLY A 74 -37.53 -20.26 -1.21
C GLY A 74 -38.40 -21.30 -0.52
N GLY A 75 -37.98 -22.59 -0.48
CA GLY A 75 -38.69 -23.69 0.16
C GLY A 75 -39.63 -24.46 -0.75
N VAL A 76 -39.55 -24.31 -2.07
CA VAL A 76 -40.33 -25.07 -3.05
C VAL A 76 -39.38 -25.89 -3.91
N PHE A 77 -39.20 -27.15 -3.56
CA PHE A 77 -38.31 -28.07 -4.27
C PHE A 77 -38.99 -28.71 -5.48
N ILE A 78 -38.34 -28.64 -6.63
CA ILE A 78 -38.78 -29.23 -7.88
C ILE A 78 -37.93 -30.46 -8.17
N VAL A 79 -38.54 -31.63 -8.12
CA VAL A 79 -37.90 -32.93 -8.35
C VAL A 79 -38.55 -33.56 -9.58
N PRO A 80 -37.86 -33.57 -10.74
CA PRO A 80 -38.48 -33.99 -12.00
C PRO A 80 -38.61 -35.51 -12.17
N VAL A 81 -37.95 -36.30 -11.33
CA VAL A 81 -37.93 -37.77 -11.42
C VAL A 81 -38.54 -38.38 -10.17
N GLU A 82 -39.55 -39.28 -10.34
CA GLU A 82 -40.30 -39.87 -9.25
C GLU A 82 -39.42 -40.72 -8.33
N GLU A 83 -38.53 -41.52 -8.88
CA GLU A 83 -37.59 -42.35 -8.10
C GLU A 83 -36.60 -41.50 -7.29
N GLU A 84 -36.29 -40.30 -7.72
CA GLU A 84 -35.45 -39.35 -6.95
C GLU A 84 -36.26 -38.69 -5.83
N PHE A 85 -37.52 -38.38 -6.08
CA PHE A 85 -38.42 -37.83 -5.06
C PHE A 85 -38.54 -38.73 -3.85
N GLU A 86 -38.65 -40.08 -4.06
CA GLU A 86 -38.71 -41.06 -2.97
C GLU A 86 -37.42 -41.17 -2.15
N LYS A 87 -36.28 -40.76 -2.72
CA LYS A 87 -34.98 -40.78 -2.04
C LYS A 87 -34.73 -39.55 -1.17
N LEU A 88 -35.46 -38.47 -1.40
CA LEU A 88 -35.19 -37.19 -0.71
C LEU A 88 -35.57 -37.29 0.76
N THR A 89 -34.65 -36.88 1.60
CA THR A 89 -34.88 -36.69 3.04
C THR A 89 -34.58 -35.22 3.39
N PRO A 90 -35.09 -34.70 4.51
CA PRO A 90 -34.75 -33.38 4.99
C PRO A 90 -33.23 -33.16 5.10
N GLU A 91 -32.49 -34.16 5.59
CA GLU A 91 -31.05 -34.13 5.78
C GLU A 91 -30.30 -34.01 4.45
N LEU A 92 -30.76 -34.78 3.42
CA LEU A 92 -30.16 -34.71 2.07
C LEU A 92 -30.42 -33.34 1.41
N LEU A 93 -31.61 -32.78 1.58
CA LEU A 93 -31.94 -31.45 1.10
C LEU A 93 -31.09 -30.38 1.80
N GLU A 94 -30.90 -30.48 3.10
CA GLU A 94 -30.08 -29.59 3.90
C GLU A 94 -28.61 -29.66 3.45
N GLU A 95 -28.07 -30.84 3.21
CA GLU A 95 -26.72 -31.07 2.66
C GLU A 95 -26.57 -30.42 1.30
N MET A 96 -27.47 -30.64 0.36
CA MET A 96 -27.44 -30.06 -0.99
C MET A 96 -27.51 -28.53 -0.97
N LEU A 97 -28.38 -27.96 -0.12
CA LEU A 97 -28.49 -26.51 0.04
C LEU A 97 -27.23 -25.90 0.67
N ALA A 98 -26.68 -26.58 1.68
CA ALA A 98 -25.42 -26.14 2.31
C ALA A 98 -24.25 -26.17 1.33
N GLU A 99 -24.14 -27.20 0.49
CA GLU A 99 -23.07 -27.34 -0.50
C GLU A 99 -23.10 -26.24 -1.57
N VAL A 100 -24.29 -25.83 -2.01
CA VAL A 100 -24.41 -24.78 -3.04
C VAL A 100 -24.42 -23.36 -2.48
N SER A 101 -24.50 -23.20 -1.17
CA SER A 101 -24.42 -21.91 -0.49
C SER A 101 -22.98 -21.57 -0.12
N VAL A 102 -22.71 -20.29 0.13
CA VAL A 102 -21.41 -19.87 0.68
C VAL A 102 -21.23 -20.40 2.10
N SER A 103 -19.97 -20.59 2.50
CA SER A 103 -19.64 -21.02 3.87
C SER A 103 -19.99 -19.94 4.91
N LYS A 104 -20.06 -20.33 6.19
CA LYS A 104 -20.26 -19.36 7.28
C LYS A 104 -19.13 -18.35 7.38
N GLU A 105 -17.91 -18.78 7.11
CA GLU A 105 -16.73 -17.92 7.09
C GLU A 105 -16.82 -16.87 6.00
N GLU A 106 -17.32 -17.24 4.83
CA GLU A 106 -17.53 -16.33 3.71
C GLU A 106 -18.69 -15.37 3.96
N GLU A 107 -19.80 -15.86 4.51
CA GLU A 107 -20.91 -15.01 4.97
C GLU A 107 -20.43 -13.96 5.98
N GLN A 108 -19.62 -14.37 6.96
CA GLN A 108 -19.05 -13.44 7.94
C GLN A 108 -18.13 -12.40 7.28
N ARG A 109 -17.33 -12.79 6.28
CA ARG A 109 -16.52 -11.85 5.49
C ARG A 109 -17.37 -10.84 4.73
N ILE A 110 -18.45 -11.28 4.09
CA ILE A 110 -19.39 -10.38 3.40
C ILE A 110 -20.00 -9.37 4.38
N ILE A 111 -20.46 -9.84 5.55
CA ILE A 111 -20.99 -8.96 6.60
C ILE A 111 -19.94 -7.99 7.09
N TRP A 112 -18.71 -8.46 7.30
CA TRP A 112 -17.59 -7.62 7.72
C TRP A 112 -17.30 -6.49 6.73
N ARG A 113 -17.21 -6.79 5.43
CA ARG A 113 -16.99 -5.82 4.37
C ARG A 113 -18.17 -4.83 4.24
N LEU A 114 -19.40 -5.33 4.34
CA LEU A 114 -20.60 -4.52 4.28
C LEU A 114 -20.69 -3.49 5.42
N THR A 115 -20.26 -3.88 6.61
CA THR A 115 -20.27 -3.04 7.82
C THR A 115 -19.05 -2.13 7.95
N ARG A 116 -17.98 -2.39 7.19
CA ARG A 116 -16.74 -1.60 7.15
C ARG A 116 -16.44 -1.13 5.73
N PRO A 117 -17.16 -0.11 5.22
CA PRO A 117 -16.88 0.42 3.89
C PRO A 117 -15.47 1.01 3.87
N GLN A 118 -14.77 0.77 2.77
CA GLN A 118 -13.48 1.40 2.57
C GLN A 118 -13.64 2.93 2.42
N PRO A 119 -12.81 3.74 3.09
CA PRO A 119 -12.77 5.16 2.85
C PRO A 119 -12.15 5.48 1.48
N ASP A 120 -12.56 6.58 0.87
CA ASP A 120 -11.87 7.13 -0.29
C ASP A 120 -10.64 7.92 0.15
N ILE A 121 -9.58 7.82 -0.64
CA ILE A 121 -8.34 8.57 -0.47
C ILE A 121 -7.99 9.35 -1.74
N GLN A 122 -7.20 10.38 -1.60
CA GLN A 122 -6.72 11.23 -2.67
C GLN A 122 -5.22 10.99 -2.89
N VAL A 123 -4.86 10.49 -4.07
CA VAL A 123 -3.48 10.16 -4.44
C VAL A 123 -2.98 11.13 -5.52
N GLY A 124 -2.00 11.97 -5.20
CA GLY A 124 -1.35 12.83 -6.18
C GLY A 124 -0.46 12.03 -7.14
N ILE A 125 -0.77 12.04 -8.44
CA ILE A 125 -0.12 11.18 -9.42
C ILE A 125 1.01 11.90 -10.15
N MET A 126 0.73 13.07 -10.72
CA MET A 126 1.70 13.84 -11.49
C MET A 126 1.38 15.32 -11.45
N SER A 127 2.42 16.16 -11.63
CA SER A 127 2.28 17.61 -11.72
C SER A 127 2.98 18.15 -12.97
N ALA A 128 2.22 18.84 -13.84
CA ALA A 128 2.71 19.42 -15.08
C ALA A 128 1.95 20.70 -15.45
N LYS A 129 2.45 21.50 -16.39
CA LYS A 129 1.70 22.64 -16.94
C LYS A 129 0.53 22.21 -17.82
N GLU A 130 0.63 21.03 -18.39
CA GLU A 130 -0.39 20.38 -19.21
C GLU A 130 -0.51 18.92 -18.77
N ILE A 131 -1.75 18.42 -18.70
CA ILE A 131 -2.05 17.03 -18.35
C ILE A 131 -2.94 16.45 -19.46
N GLU A 132 -2.50 15.32 -20.04
CA GLU A 132 -3.26 14.59 -21.05
C GLU A 132 -3.89 13.35 -20.41
N PHE A 133 -5.19 13.16 -20.65
CA PHE A 133 -5.97 12.08 -20.03
C PHE A 133 -7.11 11.59 -20.92
N GLU A 134 -7.67 10.44 -20.58
CA GLU A 134 -8.88 9.88 -21.17
C GLU A 134 -9.86 9.47 -20.07
N ILE A 135 -11.15 9.72 -20.27
CA ILE A 135 -12.22 9.20 -19.42
C ILE A 135 -12.90 8.06 -20.19
N LEU A 136 -12.81 6.85 -19.64
CA LEU A 136 -13.21 5.65 -20.40
C LEU A 136 -14.72 5.50 -20.55
N SER A 137 -15.50 6.05 -19.62
CA SER A 137 -16.97 5.93 -19.62
C SER A 137 -17.68 6.67 -20.75
N ASP A 138 -17.05 7.68 -21.35
CA ASP A 138 -17.69 8.51 -22.39
C ASP A 138 -17.14 8.30 -23.80
N GLY A 139 -16.05 7.53 -23.91
CA GLY A 139 -15.46 7.16 -25.22
C GLY A 139 -14.95 8.34 -26.08
N ALA A 140 -14.83 9.54 -25.50
CA ALA A 140 -14.43 10.74 -26.25
C ALA A 140 -12.92 10.80 -26.58
N GLY A 141 -12.13 9.82 -26.12
CA GLY A 141 -10.70 9.72 -26.39
C GLY A 141 -9.83 10.70 -25.57
N ARG A 142 -8.66 10.99 -26.11
CA ARG A 142 -7.63 11.79 -25.43
C ARG A 142 -8.04 13.25 -25.30
N ARG A 143 -7.86 13.80 -24.10
CA ARG A 143 -8.18 15.17 -23.69
C ARG A 143 -6.97 15.82 -23.06
N LYS A 144 -7.00 17.14 -22.98
CA LYS A 144 -5.91 17.93 -22.41
C LYS A 144 -6.46 19.05 -21.52
N ALA A 145 -5.91 19.17 -20.34
CA ALA A 145 -6.07 20.32 -19.47
C ALA A 145 -4.75 21.11 -19.42
N SER A 146 -4.80 22.43 -19.45
CA SER A 146 -3.63 23.32 -19.46
C SER A 146 -3.74 24.37 -18.35
N LEU A 147 -2.61 24.78 -17.76
CA LEU A 147 -2.59 25.88 -16.81
C LEU A 147 -2.63 27.22 -17.55
N ARG A 148 -3.63 28.03 -17.28
CA ARG A 148 -3.77 29.38 -17.81
C ARG A 148 -4.27 30.37 -16.75
N GLU A 149 -3.58 31.48 -16.57
CA GLU A 149 -3.98 32.54 -15.64
C GLU A 149 -4.24 32.05 -14.20
N GLY A 150 -3.48 31.04 -13.75
CA GLY A 150 -3.66 30.43 -12.43
C GLY A 150 -4.88 29.52 -12.30
N LYS A 151 -5.54 29.19 -13.41
CA LYS A 151 -6.71 28.28 -13.50
C LYS A 151 -6.47 27.15 -14.48
N ILE A 152 -7.37 26.20 -14.51
CA ILE A 152 -7.39 25.06 -15.42
C ILE A 152 -8.18 25.44 -16.67
N GLU A 153 -7.52 25.56 -17.82
CA GLU A 153 -8.19 25.68 -19.12
C GLU A 153 -8.53 24.28 -19.62
N TYR A 154 -9.82 24.02 -19.82
CA TYR A 154 -10.33 22.78 -20.35
C TYR A 154 -11.61 23.05 -21.18
N ASP A 155 -11.68 22.49 -22.39
CA ASP A 155 -12.80 22.63 -23.32
C ASP A 155 -13.25 24.10 -23.54
N GLY A 156 -12.26 25.00 -23.63
CA GLY A 156 -12.46 26.44 -23.90
C GLY A 156 -12.96 27.25 -22.68
N ALA A 157 -13.05 26.67 -21.49
CA ALA A 157 -13.43 27.35 -20.26
C ALA A 157 -12.34 27.27 -19.18
N LEU A 158 -12.43 28.15 -18.17
CA LEU A 158 -11.48 28.22 -17.04
C LEU A 158 -12.16 27.70 -15.77
N TYR A 159 -11.47 26.79 -15.07
CA TYR A 159 -11.94 26.13 -13.86
C TYR A 159 -10.94 26.29 -12.73
N ASP A 160 -11.42 26.31 -11.48
CA ASP A 160 -10.57 26.23 -10.30
C ASP A 160 -10.21 24.76 -9.98
N GLU A 161 -11.10 23.82 -10.29
CA GLU A 161 -10.93 22.38 -10.12
C GLU A 161 -11.72 21.65 -11.22
N LEU A 162 -11.21 20.51 -11.70
CA LEU A 162 -11.96 19.58 -12.54
C LEU A 162 -12.13 18.26 -11.78
N TYR A 163 -13.32 17.66 -11.89
CA TYR A 163 -13.63 16.37 -11.28
C TYR A 163 -14.40 15.49 -12.27
N PHE A 164 -13.82 14.35 -12.59
CA PHE A 164 -14.39 13.32 -13.43
C PHE A 164 -14.66 12.07 -12.57
N GLY A 165 -15.87 11.97 -12.05
CA GLY A 165 -16.29 10.83 -11.22
C GLY A 165 -16.55 9.58 -12.06
N ALA A 166 -16.34 8.41 -11.48
CA ALA A 166 -16.82 7.17 -12.05
C ALA A 166 -18.37 7.20 -12.10
N GLN A 167 -18.95 6.93 -13.27
CA GLN A 167 -20.41 6.93 -13.42
C GLN A 167 -21.06 5.67 -12.81
N THR A 168 -20.29 4.63 -12.58
CA THR A 168 -20.70 3.41 -11.89
C THR A 168 -20.14 3.41 -10.48
N PRO A 169 -20.94 3.04 -9.45
CA PRO A 169 -20.39 2.66 -8.17
C PRO A 169 -19.30 1.61 -8.42
N SER A 170 -18.20 1.68 -7.67
CA SER A 170 -17.15 0.67 -7.67
C SER A 170 -17.81 -0.70 -7.66
N THR A 171 -17.74 -1.40 -8.78
CA THR A 171 -18.01 -2.83 -8.81
C THR A 171 -16.83 -3.52 -8.12
N MET A 172 -17.04 -4.70 -7.61
CA MET A 172 -16.07 -5.54 -6.90
C MET A 172 -14.69 -5.68 -7.58
N PHE A 173 -14.59 -5.23 -8.81
CA PHE A 173 -13.36 -5.12 -9.58
C PHE A 173 -13.09 -3.66 -9.87
N ALA A 174 -11.99 -3.14 -9.32
CA ALA A 174 -11.45 -1.88 -9.76
C ALA A 174 -11.17 -1.95 -11.26
N GLU A 175 -12.16 -1.61 -12.07
CA GLU A 175 -11.96 -1.46 -13.50
C GLU A 175 -11.37 -0.07 -13.79
N PRO A 176 -10.54 0.05 -14.83
CA PRO A 176 -10.03 1.33 -15.23
C PRO A 176 -11.18 2.28 -15.59
N SER A 177 -11.22 3.45 -14.99
CA SER A 177 -12.19 4.52 -15.28
C SER A 177 -11.59 5.66 -16.08
N PHE A 178 -10.26 5.86 -15.93
CA PHE A 178 -9.52 6.87 -16.69
C PHE A 178 -8.07 6.45 -16.95
N ILE A 179 -7.43 7.13 -17.88
CA ILE A 179 -6.03 6.95 -18.27
C ILE A 179 -5.32 8.30 -18.10
N LEU A 180 -4.11 8.28 -17.56
CA LEU A 180 -3.16 9.40 -17.61
C LEU A 180 -2.00 9.05 -18.54
N HIS A 181 -1.62 10.02 -19.38
CA HIS A 181 -0.48 9.89 -20.29
C HIS A 181 0.75 10.59 -19.72
N ASP A 182 1.93 10.13 -20.12
CA ASP A 182 3.23 10.71 -19.75
C ASP A 182 3.47 10.82 -18.23
N VAL A 183 2.91 9.88 -17.44
CA VAL A 183 3.18 9.80 -16.01
C VAL A 183 4.65 9.44 -15.81
N THR A 184 5.41 10.30 -15.13
CA THR A 184 6.81 10.03 -14.80
C THR A 184 6.88 9.10 -13.61
N ILE A 185 7.56 7.97 -13.76
CA ILE A 185 7.84 7.00 -12.69
C ILE A 185 9.33 6.94 -12.41
N GLY A 186 9.71 6.62 -11.17
CA GLY A 186 11.10 6.57 -10.73
C GLY A 186 11.77 7.96 -10.76
N VAL A 187 11.06 8.96 -10.27
CA VAL A 187 11.53 10.36 -10.26
C VAL A 187 12.90 10.47 -9.60
N ARG A 188 13.90 10.93 -10.34
CA ARG A 188 15.31 11.08 -9.93
C ARG A 188 16.07 9.74 -9.74
N PHE A 189 15.51 8.62 -10.14
CA PHE A 189 16.25 7.36 -10.23
C PHE A 189 16.83 7.17 -11.63
N HIS A 190 17.85 6.30 -11.77
CA HIS A 190 18.49 6.00 -13.07
C HIS A 190 17.54 5.35 -14.09
N TRP A 191 16.38 4.84 -13.64
CA TRP A 191 15.34 4.24 -14.46
C TRP A 191 14.11 5.15 -14.67
N GLU A 192 14.23 6.45 -14.38
CA GLU A 192 13.16 7.42 -14.63
C GLU A 192 12.66 7.34 -16.09
N ARG A 193 11.36 7.21 -16.25
CA ARG A 193 10.71 7.16 -17.56
C ARG A 193 9.25 7.61 -17.49
N LYS A 194 8.68 7.84 -18.67
CA LYS A 194 7.27 8.18 -18.82
C LYS A 194 6.47 6.96 -19.24
N GLU A 195 5.32 6.76 -18.62
CA GLU A 195 4.39 5.67 -18.91
C GLU A 195 2.95 6.19 -19.04
N THR A 196 2.13 5.49 -19.83
CA THR A 196 0.68 5.64 -19.82
C THR A 196 0.13 4.70 -18.76
N GLN A 197 -0.63 5.25 -17.81
CA GLN A 197 -1.16 4.49 -16.68
C GLN A 197 -2.68 4.54 -16.63
N LYS A 198 -3.29 3.42 -16.19
CA LYS A 198 -4.74 3.24 -16.04
C LYS A 198 -5.10 3.27 -14.56
N PHE A 199 -6.20 3.95 -14.23
CA PHE A 199 -6.62 4.14 -12.85
C PHE A 199 -8.09 3.79 -12.67
N ALA A 200 -8.44 3.27 -11.50
CA ALA A 200 -9.81 3.15 -11.03
C ALA A 200 -10.25 4.44 -10.29
N GLY A 201 -11.54 4.55 -9.97
CA GLY A 201 -12.07 5.65 -9.20
C GLY A 201 -12.26 6.93 -10.01
N ALA A 202 -12.05 8.10 -9.42
CA ALA A 202 -12.25 9.39 -10.06
C ALA A 202 -10.93 10.13 -10.32
N LEU A 203 -10.91 10.91 -11.40
CA LEU A 203 -9.84 11.86 -11.69
C LEU A 203 -10.25 13.25 -11.22
N LYS A 204 -9.42 13.85 -10.37
CA LYS A 204 -9.50 15.23 -9.96
C LYS A 204 -8.26 15.97 -10.46
N ILE A 205 -8.41 17.18 -11.04
CA ILE A 205 -7.29 18.03 -11.44
C ILE A 205 -7.39 19.33 -10.66
N ILE A 206 -6.30 19.72 -10.02
CA ILE A 206 -6.19 20.92 -9.19
C ILE A 206 -5.02 21.78 -9.64
N VAL A 207 -5.00 23.05 -9.23
CA VAL A 207 -3.85 23.92 -9.39
C VAL A 207 -3.01 23.91 -8.12
N GLU A 208 -1.73 23.59 -8.25
CA GLU A 208 -0.76 23.69 -7.16
C GLU A 208 0.44 24.54 -7.60
N LYS A 209 0.64 25.67 -6.92
CA LYS A 209 1.69 26.63 -7.27
C LYS A 209 1.54 27.09 -8.74
N ASP A 210 2.45 26.68 -9.61
CA ASP A 210 2.52 27.04 -11.04
C ASP A 210 2.28 25.83 -11.97
N LYS A 211 1.61 24.79 -11.47
CA LYS A 211 1.34 23.54 -12.21
C LYS A 211 -0.09 23.04 -11.94
N LEU A 212 -0.55 22.19 -12.82
CA LEU A 212 -1.70 21.31 -12.59
C LEU A 212 -1.20 20.04 -11.90
N THR A 213 -1.98 19.53 -10.96
CA THR A 213 -1.76 18.21 -10.33
C THR A 213 -2.94 17.31 -10.61
N ALA A 214 -2.69 16.15 -11.20
CA ALA A 214 -3.67 15.08 -11.33
C ALA A 214 -3.72 14.28 -10.03
N VAL A 215 -4.91 14.16 -9.46
CA VAL A 215 -5.20 13.44 -8.21
C VAL A 215 -6.19 12.32 -8.52
N ASN A 216 -5.86 11.11 -8.13
CA ASN A 216 -6.79 9.97 -8.18
C ASN A 216 -7.57 9.88 -6.87
N VAL A 217 -8.89 9.90 -6.95
CA VAL A 217 -9.78 9.63 -5.81
C VAL A 217 -10.22 8.17 -5.90
N VAL A 218 -9.80 7.36 -4.94
CA VAL A 218 -9.93 5.89 -5.02
C VAL A 218 -10.16 5.30 -3.64
N GLY A 219 -10.87 4.19 -3.54
CA GLY A 219 -11.03 3.47 -2.28
C GLY A 219 -9.71 2.85 -1.79
N VAL A 220 -9.54 2.76 -0.47
CA VAL A 220 -8.31 2.24 0.18
C VAL A 220 -7.92 0.86 -0.35
N GLU A 221 -8.87 -0.06 -0.50
CA GLU A 221 -8.55 -1.43 -0.94
C GLU A 221 -8.13 -1.49 -2.42
N ASP A 222 -8.73 -0.65 -3.26
CA ASP A 222 -8.33 -0.50 -4.67
C ASP A 222 -6.96 0.18 -4.80
N TYR A 223 -6.65 1.13 -3.92
CA TYR A 223 -5.31 1.71 -3.81
C TYR A 223 -4.28 0.63 -3.43
N LEU A 224 -4.57 -0.19 -2.41
CA LEU A 224 -3.67 -1.25 -1.96
C LEU A 224 -3.44 -2.33 -3.02
N LEU A 225 -4.43 -2.62 -3.86
CA LEU A 225 -4.25 -3.53 -5.00
C LEU A 225 -3.11 -3.06 -5.91
N SER A 226 -3.04 -1.75 -6.17
CA SER A 226 -1.94 -1.15 -6.93
C SER A 226 -0.63 -1.14 -6.16
N VAL A 227 -0.64 -0.73 -4.89
CA VAL A 227 0.57 -0.65 -4.06
C VAL A 227 1.26 -2.01 -3.96
N ILE A 228 0.52 -3.06 -3.57
CA ILE A 228 1.08 -4.39 -3.44
C ILE A 228 1.66 -4.90 -4.76
N SER A 229 0.95 -4.68 -5.87
CA SER A 229 1.42 -5.07 -7.21
C SER A 229 2.60 -4.22 -7.72
N SER A 230 2.80 -3.02 -7.18
CA SER A 230 3.88 -2.11 -7.57
C SER A 230 5.13 -2.27 -6.70
N GLU A 231 4.95 -2.65 -5.43
CA GLU A 231 6.03 -2.88 -4.47
C GLU A 231 6.61 -4.29 -4.54
N MET A 232 5.77 -5.30 -4.83
CA MET A 232 6.12 -6.72 -4.78
C MET A 232 5.82 -7.42 -6.10
N SER A 233 6.45 -8.59 -6.30
CA SER A 233 6.06 -9.49 -7.39
C SER A 233 4.64 -10.03 -7.14
N ALA A 234 3.84 -10.14 -8.19
CA ALA A 234 2.52 -10.77 -8.14
C ALA A 234 2.58 -12.28 -7.79
N ASP A 235 3.75 -12.89 -7.98
CA ASP A 235 4.03 -14.31 -7.69
C ASP A 235 4.62 -14.53 -6.29
N ALA A 236 4.69 -13.49 -5.46
CA ALA A 236 5.16 -13.61 -4.09
C ALA A 236 4.21 -14.48 -3.25
N SER A 237 4.75 -15.06 -2.17
CA SER A 237 3.97 -15.95 -1.29
C SER A 237 2.77 -15.22 -0.67
N GLU A 238 1.63 -15.92 -0.57
CA GLU A 238 0.37 -15.34 -0.08
C GLU A 238 0.51 -14.75 1.33
N GLU A 239 1.22 -15.42 2.23
CA GLU A 239 1.42 -14.94 3.60
C GLU A 239 2.29 -13.68 3.68
N PHE A 240 3.31 -13.58 2.83
CA PHE A 240 4.10 -12.35 2.71
C PHE A 240 3.26 -11.19 2.17
N LEU A 241 2.47 -11.42 1.12
CA LEU A 241 1.59 -10.41 0.55
C LEU A 241 0.50 -9.96 1.54
N LYS A 242 -0.08 -10.88 2.35
CA LYS A 242 -1.03 -10.54 3.42
C LYS A 242 -0.40 -9.63 4.47
N ALA A 243 0.80 -9.99 4.96
CA ALA A 243 1.52 -9.14 5.90
C ALA A 243 1.73 -7.74 5.32
N HIS A 244 2.17 -7.67 4.06
CA HIS A 244 2.42 -6.39 3.39
C HIS A 244 1.14 -5.58 3.17
N ALA A 245 0.01 -6.20 2.82
CA ALA A 245 -1.29 -5.53 2.69
C ALA A 245 -1.74 -4.90 4.01
N VAL A 246 -1.60 -5.62 5.12
CA VAL A 246 -1.95 -5.12 6.46
C VAL A 246 -1.08 -3.93 6.86
N ILE A 247 0.25 -4.00 6.69
CA ILE A 247 1.13 -2.89 7.08
C ILE A 247 0.96 -1.68 6.17
N SER A 248 0.78 -1.87 4.87
CA SER A 248 0.55 -0.78 3.93
C SER A 248 -0.75 -0.03 4.25
N ARG A 249 -1.82 -0.78 4.61
CA ARG A 249 -3.08 -0.20 5.07
C ARG A 249 -2.92 0.54 6.39
N SER A 250 -2.24 -0.07 7.37
CA SER A 250 -2.01 0.53 8.70
C SER A 250 -1.25 1.85 8.59
N TRP A 251 -0.17 1.85 7.82
CA TRP A 251 0.61 3.05 7.52
C TRP A 251 -0.26 4.14 6.87
N LEU A 252 -0.96 3.81 5.78
CA LEU A 252 -1.83 4.74 5.07
C LEU A 252 -2.89 5.35 5.99
N MET A 253 -3.58 4.52 6.76
CA MET A 253 -4.63 4.99 7.67
C MET A 253 -4.07 5.85 8.80
N ALA A 254 -2.87 5.55 9.31
CA ALA A 254 -2.19 6.39 10.29
C ALA A 254 -1.82 7.77 9.69
N GLN A 255 -1.38 7.81 8.41
CA GLN A 255 -1.10 9.07 7.72
C GLN A 255 -2.35 9.93 7.52
N ILE A 256 -3.45 9.31 7.08
CA ILE A 256 -4.73 10.01 6.90
C ILE A 256 -5.24 10.55 8.25
N ALA A 257 -5.17 9.75 9.32
CA ALA A 257 -5.59 10.17 10.66
C ALA A 257 -4.78 11.37 11.16
N SER A 258 -3.48 11.39 10.94
CA SER A 258 -2.61 12.53 11.31
C SER A 258 -2.87 13.77 10.46
N SER A 259 -3.22 13.62 9.18
CA SER A 259 -3.54 14.70 8.25
C SER A 259 -4.98 15.22 8.43
N GLY A 260 -5.92 14.37 8.84
CA GLY A 260 -7.36 14.66 8.97
C GLY A 260 -7.71 15.68 10.06
N SER A 261 -6.79 15.91 11.01
CA SER A 261 -6.88 17.05 11.95
C SER A 261 -6.88 18.43 11.24
N ARG A 262 -6.58 18.47 9.94
CA ARG A 262 -6.46 19.71 9.14
C ARG A 262 -7.53 19.88 8.06
N ARG A 263 -8.30 18.83 7.73
CA ARG A 263 -9.37 18.90 6.74
C ARG A 263 -10.73 18.70 7.41
N THR A 264 -11.48 19.77 7.59
CA THR A 264 -12.93 19.72 7.83
C THR A 264 -13.64 19.26 6.55
N ALA A 265 -13.46 18.01 6.16
CA ALA A 265 -14.26 17.38 5.12
C ALA A 265 -15.24 16.43 5.79
N ALA A 266 -16.50 16.52 5.42
CA ALA A 266 -17.60 15.74 5.95
C ALA A 266 -17.26 14.24 5.97
N VAL A 267 -17.12 13.69 7.17
CA VAL A 267 -17.12 12.25 7.40
C VAL A 267 -18.51 11.76 6.98
N PRO A 268 -18.63 10.74 6.11
CA PRO A 268 -19.93 10.17 5.80
C PRO A 268 -20.58 9.68 7.10
N GLU A 269 -21.81 10.13 7.38
CA GLU A 269 -22.61 9.64 8.51
C GLU A 269 -22.70 8.10 8.42
N GLY A 270 -22.08 7.40 9.36
CA GLY A 270 -22.13 5.93 9.43
C GLY A 270 -20.94 5.26 10.12
N ILE A 271 -19.88 5.99 10.48
CA ILE A 271 -18.76 5.46 11.26
C ILE A 271 -18.71 6.20 12.59
N SER A 272 -19.57 5.77 13.54
CA SER A 272 -19.68 6.43 14.86
C SER A 272 -18.48 6.15 15.79
N ASP A 273 -17.60 5.20 15.46
CA ASP A 273 -16.53 4.76 16.37
C ASP A 273 -15.11 5.23 15.98
N LEU A 274 -14.94 5.82 14.79
CA LEU A 274 -13.63 6.37 14.37
C LEU A 274 -13.22 7.66 15.13
N PRO A 275 -14.13 8.56 15.56
CA PRO A 275 -13.75 9.79 16.28
C PRO A 275 -13.10 9.55 17.64
N SER A 276 -13.34 8.41 18.30
CA SER A 276 -12.72 8.10 19.59
C SER A 276 -11.25 7.65 19.48
N LEU A 277 -10.83 7.18 18.30
CA LEU A 277 -9.45 6.79 18.00
C LEU A 277 -8.54 7.98 17.63
N ILE A 278 -9.11 9.13 17.29
CA ILE A 278 -8.37 10.28 16.72
C ILE A 278 -8.05 11.36 17.77
N SER A 279 -8.61 11.30 18.98
CA SER A 279 -8.68 12.47 19.90
C SER A 279 -7.39 12.81 20.66
N HIS A 280 -6.27 12.11 20.48
CA HIS A 280 -5.06 12.31 21.29
C HIS A 280 -3.74 12.55 20.54
N LEU A 281 -3.77 12.86 19.24
CA LEU A 281 -2.55 13.19 18.48
C LEU A 281 -2.33 14.71 18.45
N ASP A 282 -1.77 15.26 19.52
CA ASP A 282 -1.15 16.58 19.52
C ASP A 282 0.24 16.48 18.88
N MET A 283 0.37 16.87 17.63
CA MET A 283 1.64 16.90 16.90
C MET A 283 2.07 18.36 16.68
N ASN A 284 3.05 18.80 17.44
CA ASN A 284 3.78 20.05 17.20
C ASN A 284 4.87 19.81 16.13
N PHE A 285 4.82 20.61 15.08
CA PHE A 285 5.76 20.53 13.96
C PHE A 285 7.01 21.36 14.22
N HIS A 286 8.18 20.79 13.96
CA HIS A 286 9.44 21.52 13.91
C HIS A 286 10.07 21.46 12.52
N LYS A 287 10.35 22.64 12.00
CA LYS A 287 11.02 22.92 10.74
C LYS A 287 12.50 22.58 10.84
N ALA A 288 13.10 22.11 9.74
CA ALA A 288 14.54 21.95 9.61
C ALA A 288 15.29 23.19 10.07
N ALA A 289 16.15 23.04 11.07
CA ALA A 289 17.06 24.08 11.51
C ALA A 289 18.39 23.90 10.77
N SER A 290 18.86 24.94 10.06
CA SER A 290 20.25 25.09 9.72
C SER A 290 20.86 25.99 10.79
N GLU A 291 21.55 25.41 11.75
CA GLU A 291 22.28 26.13 12.79
C GLU A 291 23.78 26.03 12.52
N SER A 292 24.53 27.12 12.71
CA SER A 292 25.96 27.04 12.89
C SER A 292 26.20 26.85 14.38
N ASP A 293 26.94 25.81 14.77
CA ASP A 293 27.37 25.67 16.16
C ASP A 293 28.49 26.65 16.51
N ASP A 294 28.81 26.76 17.82
CA ASP A 294 29.86 27.63 18.34
C ASP A 294 31.28 27.34 17.77
N ALA A 295 31.45 26.19 17.07
CA ALA A 295 32.70 25.78 16.44
C ALA A 295 32.85 26.23 14.96
N GLY A 296 31.81 26.87 14.36
CA GLY A 296 31.81 27.30 12.98
C GLY A 296 31.58 26.19 11.94
N GLU A 297 31.14 25.02 12.39
CA GLU A 297 30.71 23.89 11.54
C GLU A 297 29.31 24.18 10.94
N THR A 298 29.08 23.77 9.71
CA THR A 298 27.74 23.84 9.11
C THR A 298 26.96 22.58 9.49
N VAL A 299 25.86 22.73 10.19
CA VAL A 299 25.00 21.61 10.59
C VAL A 299 23.76 21.56 9.68
N ILE A 300 23.54 20.43 9.03
CA ILE A 300 22.34 20.13 8.22
C ILE A 300 21.66 18.95 8.89
N MET A 301 20.62 19.21 9.69
CA MET A 301 19.81 18.18 10.33
C MET A 301 18.44 18.19 9.65
N LYS A 302 18.13 17.16 8.87
CA LYS A 302 16.92 17.13 8.06
C LYS A 302 16.31 15.74 7.99
N TRP A 303 15.02 15.68 8.22
CA TRP A 303 14.18 14.52 7.91
C TRP A 303 13.00 14.93 7.05
N TYR A 304 12.42 13.98 6.35
CA TYR A 304 11.35 14.20 5.40
C TYR A 304 10.08 13.62 5.99
N ASP A 305 9.10 14.49 6.24
CA ASP A 305 7.82 14.13 6.80
C ASP A 305 6.70 14.43 5.80
N HIS A 306 5.47 13.94 6.10
CA HIS A 306 4.29 14.02 5.23
C HIS A 306 3.75 15.42 4.96
N ASP A 307 4.33 16.46 5.53
CA ASP A 307 3.88 17.84 5.38
C ASP A 307 3.93 18.40 3.95
N ASP A 308 4.52 17.67 3.02
CA ASP A 308 4.64 18.10 1.62
C ASP A 308 3.33 17.99 0.83
N HIS A 309 2.32 17.25 1.34
CA HIS A 309 1.04 17.05 0.66
C HIS A 309 -0.10 17.75 1.36
N ARG A 310 -0.43 18.99 0.91
CA ARG A 310 -1.52 19.78 1.52
C ARG A 310 -2.88 19.55 0.87
N ASN A 311 -2.90 19.16 -0.41
CA ASN A 311 -4.10 19.12 -1.24
C ASN A 311 -4.56 17.70 -1.60
N PHE A 312 -3.81 16.68 -1.19
CA PHE A 312 -4.14 15.27 -1.31
C PHE A 312 -3.49 14.47 -0.16
N ASP A 313 -3.86 13.20 0.02
CA ASP A 313 -3.46 12.44 1.20
C ASP A 313 -2.06 11.85 1.08
N VAL A 314 -1.73 11.26 -0.07
CA VAL A 314 -0.45 10.63 -0.38
C VAL A 314 -0.06 10.87 -1.84
N CYS A 315 1.23 10.78 -2.17
CA CYS A 315 1.67 10.77 -3.57
C CYS A 315 1.87 9.34 -4.09
N ALA A 316 2.02 9.23 -5.41
CA ALA A 316 2.22 7.96 -6.11
C ALA A 316 3.68 7.46 -6.11
N ASP A 317 4.60 8.22 -5.52
CA ASP A 317 6.05 7.99 -5.58
C ASP A 317 6.58 7.34 -4.29
N ASP A 318 7.84 6.89 -4.31
CA ASP A 318 8.56 6.23 -3.20
C ASP A 318 8.63 7.05 -1.89
N HIS A 319 8.31 8.34 -1.94
CA HIS A 319 8.16 9.19 -0.75
C HIS A 319 7.02 8.69 0.17
N CYS A 320 5.92 8.21 -0.41
CA CYS A 320 4.80 7.59 0.30
C CYS A 320 4.81 6.07 0.10
N GLN A 321 4.01 5.58 -0.80
CA GLN A 321 3.99 4.20 -1.25
C GLN A 321 3.87 4.18 -2.77
N ARG A 322 4.62 3.32 -3.44
CA ARG A 322 4.62 3.25 -4.90
C ARG A 322 3.23 2.86 -5.41
N TYR A 323 2.59 3.78 -6.12
CA TYR A 323 1.25 3.61 -6.67
C TYR A 323 1.26 3.84 -8.18
N GLN A 324 0.92 2.83 -8.98
CA GLN A 324 0.93 2.89 -10.45
C GLN A 324 -0.43 2.56 -11.07
N GLY A 325 -1.50 2.79 -10.31
CA GLY A 325 -2.86 2.48 -10.74
C GLY A 325 -3.06 0.99 -11.04
N LEU A 326 -3.99 0.68 -11.93
CA LEU A 326 -4.31 -0.71 -12.32
C LEU A 326 -3.38 -1.27 -13.41
N THR A 327 -2.43 -0.49 -13.91
CA THR A 327 -1.52 -0.92 -14.99
C THR A 327 -0.71 -2.16 -14.62
N ARG A 328 -0.39 -2.32 -13.34
CA ARG A 328 0.36 -3.44 -12.78
C ARG A 328 -0.50 -4.43 -11.98
N ALA A 329 -1.73 -4.06 -11.67
CA ALA A 329 -2.63 -4.82 -10.80
C ALA A 329 -3.34 -5.96 -11.56
N THR A 330 -2.60 -6.84 -12.22
CA THR A 330 -3.15 -7.93 -13.06
C THR A 330 -3.26 -9.28 -12.33
N GLY A 331 -2.71 -9.40 -11.12
CA GLY A 331 -2.60 -10.68 -10.40
C GLY A 331 -3.87 -11.04 -9.63
N LYS A 332 -4.45 -12.23 -9.90
CA LYS A 332 -5.54 -12.81 -9.09
C LYS A 332 -5.13 -13.02 -7.63
N THR A 333 -3.85 -13.38 -7.37
CA THR A 333 -3.31 -13.59 -6.02
C THR A 333 -3.37 -12.33 -5.16
N VAL A 334 -2.95 -11.16 -5.71
CA VAL A 334 -2.96 -9.91 -4.94
C VAL A 334 -4.40 -9.53 -4.56
N ARG A 335 -5.36 -9.70 -5.47
CA ARG A 335 -6.77 -9.46 -5.17
C ARG A 335 -7.27 -10.37 -4.04
N LYS A 336 -7.02 -11.68 -4.12
CA LYS A 336 -7.36 -12.63 -3.06
C LYS A 336 -6.76 -12.23 -1.70
N VAL A 337 -5.52 -11.74 -1.71
CA VAL A 337 -4.83 -11.25 -0.52
C VAL A 337 -5.53 -10.03 0.07
N ILE A 338 -5.82 -9.01 -0.74
CA ILE A 338 -6.53 -7.81 -0.30
C ILE A 338 -7.91 -8.20 0.26
N ASP A 339 -8.63 -9.06 -0.44
CA ASP A 339 -9.93 -9.54 -0.02
C ASP A 339 -9.88 -10.28 1.32
N SER A 340 -8.90 -11.15 1.52
CA SER A 340 -8.76 -11.92 2.77
C SER A 340 -8.27 -11.10 3.96
N THR A 341 -7.66 -9.93 3.71
CA THR A 341 -7.18 -8.99 4.75
C THR A 341 -7.97 -7.68 4.76
N TRP A 342 -9.14 -7.64 4.15
CA TRP A 342 -9.97 -6.44 4.00
C TRP A 342 -10.17 -5.70 5.32
N GLY A 343 -9.80 -4.42 5.34
CA GLY A 343 -9.96 -3.55 6.50
C GLY A 343 -9.07 -3.88 7.70
N GLN A 344 -8.23 -4.93 7.63
CA GLN A 344 -7.35 -5.28 8.73
C GLN A 344 -6.20 -4.27 8.88
N VAL A 345 -6.00 -3.80 10.10
CA VAL A 345 -4.95 -2.85 10.47
C VAL A 345 -4.24 -3.28 11.74
N LEU A 346 -3.01 -2.82 11.91
CA LEU A 346 -2.28 -2.94 13.17
C LEU A 346 -2.61 -1.76 14.08
N THR A 347 -2.90 -2.06 15.32
CA THR A 347 -3.08 -1.08 16.40
C THR A 347 -2.17 -1.37 17.57
N TYR A 348 -1.79 -0.33 18.30
CA TYR A 348 -1.06 -0.44 19.54
C TYR A 348 -1.76 0.40 20.60
N LYS A 349 -2.24 -0.25 21.68
CA LYS A 349 -3.07 0.40 22.72
C LYS A 349 -4.30 1.13 22.16
N GLY A 350 -4.88 0.58 21.11
CA GLY A 350 -6.07 1.12 20.45
C GLY A 350 -5.80 2.22 19.42
N GLU A 351 -4.54 2.64 19.20
CA GLU A 351 -4.15 3.62 18.18
C GLU A 351 -3.57 2.92 16.94
N LEU A 352 -3.80 3.49 15.74
CA LEU A 352 -3.24 2.98 14.50
C LEU A 352 -1.70 3.01 14.52
N CYS A 353 -1.07 1.92 14.09
CA CYS A 353 0.37 1.86 13.97
C CYS A 353 0.88 2.56 12.70
N ASP A 354 1.87 3.43 12.83
CA ASP A 354 2.71 3.87 11.73
C ASP A 354 3.63 2.72 11.30
N ALA A 355 3.07 1.78 10.53
CA ALA A 355 3.69 0.49 10.21
C ALA A 355 4.72 0.64 9.09
N ARG A 356 5.90 1.18 9.40
CA ARG A 356 7.01 1.39 8.47
C ARG A 356 7.61 0.08 7.97
N PHE A 357 8.12 0.09 6.74
CA PHE A 357 8.80 -1.07 6.14
C PHE A 357 9.94 -0.63 5.22
N SER A 358 10.91 -1.49 5.02
CA SER A 358 12.04 -1.24 4.12
C SER A 358 12.49 -2.51 3.42
N LYS A 359 13.25 -2.37 2.34
CA LYS A 359 13.70 -3.48 1.51
C LYS A 359 14.52 -4.51 2.30
N CYS A 360 15.54 -4.06 3.06
CA CYS A 360 16.43 -4.93 3.84
C CYS A 360 16.93 -4.19 5.08
N CYS A 361 16.70 -4.75 6.27
CA CYS A 361 17.21 -4.17 7.52
C CYS A 361 18.74 -4.35 7.69
N GLY A 362 19.33 -5.36 7.04
CA GLY A 362 20.76 -5.68 7.15
C GLY A 362 21.10 -6.56 8.33
N GLY A 363 20.11 -7.21 8.96
CA GLY A 363 20.23 -8.14 10.08
C GLY A 363 19.64 -7.66 11.40
N ARG A 364 19.33 -6.37 11.53
CA ARG A 364 18.67 -5.76 12.70
C ARG A 364 17.77 -4.62 12.24
N MET A 365 16.55 -4.55 12.77
CA MET A 365 15.67 -3.40 12.57
C MET A 365 16.26 -2.16 13.23
N GLU A 366 15.80 -0.99 12.81
CA GLU A 366 16.24 0.30 13.34
C GLU A 366 15.16 0.98 14.17
N ALA A 367 15.55 1.88 15.07
CA ALA A 367 14.64 2.74 15.81
C ALA A 367 14.10 3.88 14.93
N PHE A 368 12.87 4.30 15.15
CA PHE A 368 12.22 5.37 14.38
C PHE A 368 12.99 6.69 14.47
N SER A 369 13.46 7.05 15.67
CA SER A 369 14.21 8.29 15.95
C SER A 369 15.52 8.44 15.17
N THR A 370 16.11 7.32 14.73
CA THR A 370 17.30 7.32 13.85
C THR A 370 17.01 7.98 12.49
N CYS A 371 15.80 7.79 11.98
CA CYS A 371 15.43 8.17 10.61
C CYS A 371 14.62 9.48 10.54
N TRP A 372 13.78 9.73 11.54
CA TRP A 372 12.84 10.85 11.58
C TRP A 372 12.99 11.70 12.85
N GLU A 373 11.88 12.20 13.39
CA GLU A 373 11.86 12.99 14.63
C GLU A 373 12.38 12.19 15.84
N ASP A 374 12.77 12.88 16.91
CA ASP A 374 13.27 12.25 18.13
C ASP A 374 12.10 11.69 18.97
N LYS A 375 11.52 10.61 18.47
CA LYS A 375 10.42 9.87 19.07
C LYS A 375 10.54 8.41 18.69
N ASP A 376 10.29 7.51 19.64
CA ASP A 376 10.24 6.08 19.39
C ASP A 376 8.87 5.49 19.71
N TYR A 377 8.49 4.49 18.94
CA TYR A 377 7.25 3.74 19.11
C TYR A 377 7.55 2.37 19.68
N ALA A 378 6.81 1.97 20.71
CA ALA A 378 7.05 0.70 21.41
C ALA A 378 6.87 -0.54 20.53
N TYR A 379 6.15 -0.43 19.41
CA TYR A 379 5.96 -1.48 18.41
C TYR A 379 6.98 -1.43 17.24
N LEU A 380 7.85 -0.40 17.17
CA LEU A 380 8.94 -0.29 16.19
C LEU A 380 10.29 -0.47 16.90
N GLN A 381 10.53 -1.70 17.37
CA GLN A 381 11.72 -2.01 18.16
C GLN A 381 12.91 -2.39 17.27
N PRO A 382 14.13 -1.94 17.61
CA PRO A 382 15.35 -2.28 16.88
C PRO A 382 15.87 -3.68 17.24
N LEU A 383 15.07 -4.71 17.00
CA LEU A 383 15.38 -6.10 17.31
C LEU A 383 16.18 -6.78 16.19
N PRO A 384 16.91 -7.87 16.48
CA PRO A 384 17.50 -8.72 15.44
C PRO A 384 16.44 -9.33 14.53
N ASP A 385 16.69 -9.32 13.22
CA ASP A 385 15.85 -9.95 12.18
C ASP A 385 16.18 -11.44 12.10
N ALA A 386 15.86 -12.19 13.16
CA ALA A 386 16.25 -13.58 13.34
C ALA A 386 15.16 -14.35 14.13
N PRO A 387 15.12 -15.69 14.03
CA PRO A 387 14.19 -16.51 14.79
C PRO A 387 14.23 -16.19 16.30
N GLY A 388 13.06 -15.81 16.86
CA GLY A 388 12.96 -15.40 18.26
C GLY A 388 13.82 -14.20 18.64
N HIS A 389 14.22 -13.37 17.67
CA HIS A 389 15.15 -12.26 17.82
C HIS A 389 16.51 -12.65 18.41
N ASN A 390 16.94 -13.90 18.21
CA ASN A 390 18.23 -14.40 18.63
C ASN A 390 19.27 -14.25 17.52
N GLU A 391 20.26 -13.37 17.69
CA GLU A 391 21.31 -13.11 16.69
C GLU A 391 22.10 -14.36 16.30
N GLU A 392 22.27 -15.32 17.22
CA GLU A 392 23.01 -16.57 16.97
C GLU A 392 22.26 -17.51 16.02
N ALA A 393 20.95 -17.36 15.86
CA ALA A 393 20.13 -18.20 14.99
C ALA A 393 20.27 -17.85 13.50
N GLY A 394 21.02 -16.80 13.15
CA GLY A 394 21.14 -16.28 11.80
C GLY A 394 20.00 -15.32 11.42
N CYS A 395 20.24 -14.48 10.42
CA CYS A 395 19.30 -13.44 10.00
C CYS A 395 18.41 -13.92 8.85
N PHE A 396 17.11 -13.69 8.92
CA PHE A 396 16.18 -13.97 7.82
C PHE A 396 16.59 -13.24 6.53
N CYS A 397 16.95 -11.95 6.61
CA CYS A 397 17.30 -11.19 5.41
C CYS A 397 18.70 -11.49 4.82
N ASN A 398 19.48 -12.38 5.43
CA ASN A 398 20.76 -12.85 4.87
C ASN A 398 20.54 -14.02 3.92
N THR A 399 19.91 -13.76 2.78
CA THR A 399 19.63 -14.78 1.76
C THR A 399 20.21 -14.39 0.40
N ALA A 400 20.69 -15.38 -0.33
CA ALA A 400 21.09 -15.30 -1.75
C ALA A 400 20.11 -16.06 -2.66
N ASP A 401 19.00 -16.56 -2.12
CA ASP A 401 17.99 -17.30 -2.88
C ASP A 401 17.30 -16.35 -3.87
N LYS A 402 17.53 -16.59 -5.16
CA LYS A 402 16.96 -15.77 -6.23
C LYS A 402 15.44 -15.85 -6.30
N GLY A 403 14.85 -17.00 -5.93
CA GLY A 403 13.40 -17.17 -5.88
C GLY A 403 12.76 -16.29 -4.80
N ILE A 404 13.41 -16.14 -3.65
CA ILE A 404 12.97 -15.24 -2.60
C ILE A 404 13.21 -13.78 -2.99
N LEU A 405 14.41 -13.45 -3.47
CA LEU A 405 14.73 -12.07 -3.85
C LEU A 405 13.82 -11.57 -4.98
N SER A 406 13.45 -12.42 -5.94
CA SER A 406 12.52 -12.04 -7.02
C SER A 406 11.11 -11.71 -6.54
N GLN A 407 10.70 -12.15 -5.35
CA GLN A 407 9.41 -11.78 -4.76
C GLN A 407 9.37 -10.32 -4.28
N VAL A 408 10.53 -9.79 -3.89
CA VAL A 408 10.70 -8.47 -3.27
C VAL A 408 11.20 -7.44 -4.28
N LEU A 409 11.72 -7.90 -5.42
CA LEU A 409 12.30 -7.07 -6.46
C LEU A 409 11.35 -6.92 -7.64
N ASN A 410 11.09 -5.69 -8.04
CA ASN A 410 10.49 -5.40 -9.33
C ASN A 410 11.47 -5.71 -10.45
N ASN A 411 10.97 -5.87 -11.68
CA ASN A 411 11.76 -6.17 -12.87
C ASN A 411 12.94 -5.19 -13.12
N TYR A 412 12.97 -4.04 -12.44
CA TYR A 412 13.98 -2.98 -12.58
C TYR A 412 15.14 -3.11 -11.59
N ASP A 413 14.92 -3.79 -10.46
CA ASP A 413 15.92 -3.95 -9.40
C ASP A 413 16.59 -5.35 -9.43
N GLN A 414 16.25 -6.20 -10.41
CA GLN A 414 16.72 -7.59 -10.47
C GLN A 414 18.23 -7.74 -10.78
N GLU A 415 18.88 -6.68 -11.24
CA GLU A 415 20.33 -6.69 -11.49
C GLU A 415 21.15 -6.56 -10.20
N THR A 416 20.52 -6.15 -9.09
CA THR A 416 21.20 -5.92 -7.82
C THR A 416 20.85 -7.03 -6.84
N VAL A 417 21.84 -7.79 -6.38
CA VAL A 417 21.68 -8.89 -5.40
C VAL A 417 22.24 -8.54 -4.02
N ASP A 418 22.94 -7.43 -3.89
CA ASP A 418 23.72 -7.05 -2.70
C ASP A 418 22.91 -6.24 -1.71
N PHE A 419 21.73 -6.75 -1.26
CA PHE A 419 20.88 -6.03 -0.31
C PHE A 419 21.36 -6.17 1.12
N TYR A 420 21.93 -7.31 1.48
CA TYR A 420 22.36 -7.58 2.85
C TYR A 420 23.70 -6.92 3.15
N ARG A 421 24.66 -7.01 2.23
CA ARG A 421 25.98 -6.35 2.32
C ARG A 421 26.34 -5.80 0.93
N TRP A 422 26.90 -4.59 0.92
CA TRP A 422 27.26 -3.90 -0.31
C TRP A 422 28.55 -3.08 -0.16
N THR A 423 29.15 -2.74 -1.26
CA THR A 423 30.33 -1.87 -1.32
C THR A 423 30.11 -0.82 -2.41
N GLU A 424 30.35 0.45 -2.08
CA GLU A 424 30.39 1.57 -3.04
C GLU A 424 31.78 2.19 -3.03
N VAL A 425 32.27 2.55 -4.22
CA VAL A 425 33.61 3.08 -4.41
C VAL A 425 33.54 4.39 -5.17
N TYR A 426 34.08 5.45 -4.60
CA TYR A 426 34.13 6.78 -5.19
C TYR A 426 35.58 7.26 -5.35
N GLY A 427 35.85 8.09 -6.37
CA GLY A 427 37.03 8.94 -6.37
C GLY A 427 36.87 10.03 -5.27
N ARG A 428 37.94 10.38 -4.56
CA ARG A 428 37.85 11.40 -3.49
C ARG A 428 37.30 12.73 -3.99
N GLN A 429 37.74 13.21 -5.17
CA GLN A 429 37.25 14.46 -5.72
C GLN A 429 35.82 14.32 -6.24
N GLU A 430 35.50 13.21 -6.86
CA GLU A 430 34.15 12.91 -7.32
C GLU A 430 33.13 12.96 -6.16
N LEU A 431 33.46 12.35 -5.03
CA LEU A 431 32.60 12.38 -3.85
C LEU A 431 32.51 13.77 -3.24
N ALA A 432 33.61 14.55 -3.23
CA ALA A 432 33.58 15.93 -2.77
C ALA A 432 32.66 16.80 -3.62
N ASP A 433 32.77 16.71 -4.96
CA ASP A 433 31.92 17.44 -5.90
C ASP A 433 30.44 17.04 -5.76
N LEU A 434 30.17 15.77 -5.53
CA LEU A 434 28.82 15.25 -5.28
C LEU A 434 28.24 15.84 -3.98
N ILE A 435 29.01 15.80 -2.88
CA ILE A 435 28.61 16.38 -1.59
C ILE A 435 28.32 17.87 -1.73
N GLU A 436 29.19 18.63 -2.36
CA GLU A 436 29.00 20.08 -2.60
C GLU A 436 27.73 20.37 -3.39
N ARG A 437 27.50 19.64 -4.49
CA ARG A 437 26.31 19.80 -5.34
C ARG A 437 25.02 19.46 -4.60
N LYS A 438 25.03 18.39 -3.80
CA LYS A 438 23.83 17.91 -3.10
C LYS A 438 23.52 18.68 -1.82
N SER A 439 24.54 19.15 -1.09
CA SER A 439 24.39 19.90 0.16
C SER A 439 24.31 21.42 -0.05
N GLY A 440 24.89 21.93 -1.13
CA GLY A 440 25.13 23.38 -1.34
C GLY A 440 26.28 23.93 -0.50
N VAL A 441 27.04 23.07 0.20
CA VAL A 441 28.16 23.47 1.06
C VAL A 441 29.47 23.15 0.35
N ARG A 442 30.29 24.18 0.10
CA ARG A 442 31.60 23.99 -0.49
C ARG A 442 32.59 23.50 0.56
N ILE A 443 32.99 22.21 0.42
CA ILE A 443 33.90 21.55 1.36
C ILE A 443 35.36 21.56 0.87
N GLY A 444 35.61 21.83 -0.44
CA GLY A 444 36.91 21.69 -1.08
C GLY A 444 37.32 20.23 -1.23
N ARG A 445 38.58 19.86 -0.93
CA ARG A 445 39.00 18.44 -0.97
C ARG A 445 38.45 17.68 0.22
N LEU A 446 37.89 16.50 0.00
CA LEU A 446 37.42 15.62 1.06
C LEU A 446 38.63 15.07 1.87
N ILE A 447 38.69 15.37 3.15
CA ILE A 447 39.75 14.94 4.09
C ILE A 447 39.31 13.70 4.84
N GLY A 448 38.10 13.71 5.43
CA GLY A 448 37.59 12.63 6.27
C GLY A 448 36.07 12.58 6.33
N MET A 449 35.56 11.43 6.76
CA MET A 449 34.15 11.20 7.08
C MET A 449 34.11 10.39 8.38
N GLU A 450 33.47 10.94 9.41
CA GLU A 450 33.42 10.35 10.75
C GLU A 450 31.95 10.15 11.15
N PRO A 451 31.48 8.91 11.36
CA PRO A 451 30.19 8.65 11.99
C PRO A 451 30.20 9.12 13.45
N LEU A 452 29.48 10.20 13.75
CA LEU A 452 29.40 10.73 15.13
C LEU A 452 28.41 9.91 15.96
N GLU A 453 27.25 9.57 15.37
CA GLU A 453 26.20 8.83 16.07
C GLU A 453 25.55 7.81 15.14
N ARG A 454 25.28 6.61 15.71
CA ARG A 454 24.64 5.50 15.01
C ARG A 454 23.41 5.02 15.79
N GLY A 455 22.41 4.55 15.08
CA GLY A 455 21.32 3.78 15.64
C GLY A 455 21.68 2.32 15.89
N ALA A 456 20.74 1.56 16.43
CA ALA A 456 20.95 0.17 16.85
C ALA A 456 21.32 -0.79 15.72
N SER A 457 20.88 -0.52 14.48
CA SER A 457 21.24 -1.32 13.30
C SER A 457 22.60 -0.95 12.69
N GLY A 458 23.32 0.01 13.29
CA GLY A 458 24.54 0.59 12.74
C GLY A 458 24.31 1.72 11.73
N ARG A 459 23.05 2.10 11.45
CA ARG A 459 22.76 3.25 10.59
C ARG A 459 23.26 4.53 11.22
N ILE A 460 24.02 5.30 10.42
CA ILE A 460 24.50 6.61 10.81
C ILE A 460 23.34 7.59 10.71
N TRP A 461 23.04 8.30 11.79
CA TRP A 461 22.09 9.39 11.77
C TRP A 461 22.73 10.77 11.99
N LYS A 462 24.05 10.78 12.30
CA LYS A 462 24.85 12.00 12.39
C LYS A 462 26.26 11.71 11.89
N LEU A 463 26.61 12.33 10.77
CA LEU A 463 27.86 12.15 10.05
C LEU A 463 28.61 13.47 9.95
N ARG A 464 29.86 13.51 10.42
CA ARG A 464 30.79 14.61 10.16
C ARG A 464 31.51 14.36 8.83
N ILE A 465 31.54 15.38 7.96
CA ILE A 465 32.28 15.40 6.70
C ILE A 465 33.29 16.52 6.78
N GLU A 466 34.58 16.17 6.78
CA GLU A 466 35.69 17.08 6.88
C GLU A 466 36.25 17.40 5.48
N GLY A 467 36.23 18.66 5.11
CA GLY A 467 36.83 19.17 3.89
C GLY A 467 37.97 20.12 4.15
N SER A 468 38.77 20.39 3.12
CA SER A 468 39.91 21.32 3.23
C SER A 468 39.50 22.79 3.41
N GLU A 469 38.28 23.16 3.00
CA GLU A 469 37.74 24.50 3.12
C GLU A 469 36.71 24.62 4.24
N LYS A 470 35.90 23.57 4.44
CA LYS A 470 34.83 23.57 5.43
C LYS A 470 34.51 22.17 5.96
N THR A 471 34.16 22.10 7.23
CA THR A 471 33.61 20.91 7.85
C THR A 471 32.10 21.05 8.02
N MET A 472 31.36 19.97 7.78
CA MET A 472 29.92 19.94 7.96
C MET A 472 29.46 18.69 8.73
N VAL A 473 28.34 18.81 9.42
CA VAL A 473 27.66 17.70 10.07
C VAL A 473 26.30 17.50 9.41
N VAL A 474 26.03 16.27 9.01
CA VAL A 474 24.80 15.89 8.30
C VAL A 474 24.01 14.86 9.10
N GLY A 475 22.74 15.00 9.19
CA GLY A 475 21.74 14.08 9.72
C GLY A 475 20.35 14.39 9.11
N LYS A 476 19.41 13.54 9.10
CA LYS A 476 19.27 12.17 9.58
C LYS A 476 19.61 11.15 8.46
N GLU A 477 19.12 9.90 8.63
CA GLU A 477 19.42 8.74 7.79
C GLU A 477 19.27 9.03 6.29
N LEU A 478 18.11 9.51 5.85
CA LEU A 478 17.82 9.75 4.45
C LEU A 478 18.64 10.91 3.86
N GLU A 479 18.90 11.97 4.65
CA GLU A 479 19.71 13.10 4.17
C GLU A 479 21.18 12.69 3.96
N ILE A 480 21.73 11.84 4.82
CA ILE A 480 23.06 11.24 4.64
C ILE A 480 23.12 10.45 3.32
N ARG A 481 22.12 9.59 3.07
CA ARG A 481 22.03 8.80 1.83
C ARG A 481 21.92 9.68 0.59
N ARG A 482 21.13 10.76 0.67
CA ARG A 482 20.90 11.70 -0.42
C ARG A 482 22.18 12.44 -0.83
N ILE A 483 22.99 12.84 0.14
CA ILE A 483 24.21 13.62 -0.09
C ILE A 483 25.33 12.76 -0.68
N LEU A 484 25.38 11.48 -0.34
CA LEU A 484 26.44 10.54 -0.72
C LEU A 484 26.16 9.74 -1.99
N SER A 485 25.09 10.04 -2.73
CA SER A 485 24.77 9.32 -3.98
C SER A 485 24.04 10.23 -4.97
N GLU A 486 24.15 9.95 -6.26
CA GLU A 486 23.41 10.67 -7.30
C GLU A 486 21.90 10.53 -7.12
N SER A 487 21.43 9.32 -6.81
CA SER A 487 20.06 9.06 -6.41
C SER A 487 19.93 9.05 -4.88
N HIS A 488 20.01 7.86 -4.29
CA HIS A 488 20.10 7.64 -2.85
C HIS A 488 21.02 6.45 -2.58
N LEU A 489 21.95 6.60 -1.62
CA LEU A 489 22.76 5.49 -1.15
C LEU A 489 21.85 4.39 -0.59
N LYS A 490 22.25 3.14 -0.72
CA LYS A 490 21.42 1.97 -0.32
C LYS A 490 20.92 2.06 1.13
N SER A 491 21.80 2.39 2.07
CA SER A 491 21.47 2.72 3.47
C SER A 491 22.53 3.64 4.05
N SER A 492 22.31 4.14 5.27
CA SER A 492 23.34 4.86 6.03
C SER A 492 24.14 3.94 6.98
N ALA A 493 23.90 2.62 6.94
CA ALA A 493 24.69 1.66 7.73
C ALA A 493 25.95 1.29 6.95
N PHE A 494 27.03 2.04 7.10
CA PHE A 494 28.29 1.78 6.42
C PHE A 494 29.49 2.18 7.28
N ASP A 495 30.63 1.56 7.00
CA ASP A 495 31.96 1.98 7.44
C ASP A 495 32.72 2.60 6.28
N VAL A 496 33.61 3.54 6.57
CA VAL A 496 34.35 4.33 5.57
C VAL A 496 35.82 3.92 5.60
N GLU A 497 36.33 3.54 4.43
CA GLU A 497 37.74 3.30 4.20
C GLU A 497 38.31 4.33 3.22
N PHE A 498 39.40 4.99 3.58
CA PHE A 498 40.11 5.92 2.73
C PHE A 498 41.40 5.30 2.18
N THR A 499 41.58 5.40 0.86
CA THR A 499 42.87 5.18 0.20
C THR A 499 43.42 6.51 -0.32
N ASP A 500 44.56 6.53 -0.99
CA ASP A 500 45.15 7.77 -1.51
C ASP A 500 44.22 8.56 -2.45
N ASP A 501 43.50 7.85 -3.31
CA ASP A 501 42.64 8.42 -4.36
C ASP A 501 41.15 8.06 -4.25
N LYS A 502 40.78 7.14 -3.35
CA LYS A 502 39.40 6.61 -3.25
C LYS A 502 38.84 6.70 -1.85
N VAL A 503 37.51 6.69 -1.81
CA VAL A 503 36.66 6.46 -0.61
C VAL A 503 35.86 5.22 -0.88
N ILE A 504 35.92 4.25 0.02
CA ILE A 504 35.20 2.97 -0.08
C ILE A 504 34.21 2.92 1.09
N LEU A 505 32.93 2.71 0.77
CA LEU A 505 31.88 2.52 1.75
C LEU A 505 31.49 1.03 1.80
N HIS A 506 31.72 0.40 2.95
CA HIS A 506 31.30 -0.97 3.22
C HIS A 506 29.98 -0.95 3.99
N GLY A 507 28.88 -1.28 3.34
CA GLY A 507 27.57 -1.06 3.89
C GLY A 507 26.73 -2.31 4.09
N SER A 508 25.60 -2.13 4.78
CA SER A 508 24.62 -3.18 5.04
C SER A 508 23.18 -2.67 4.95
N GLY A 509 22.29 -3.54 4.45
CA GLY A 509 20.89 -3.25 4.34
C GLY A 509 20.53 -2.27 3.21
N TRP A 510 19.22 -2.10 2.98
CA TRP A 510 18.66 -1.21 1.98
C TRP A 510 17.39 -0.51 2.51
N GLY A 511 17.42 0.82 2.53
CA GLY A 511 16.38 1.66 3.14
C GLY A 511 16.65 1.93 4.62
N HIS A 512 15.67 2.55 5.27
CA HIS A 512 15.77 3.02 6.66
C HIS A 512 15.84 1.92 7.72
N GLY A 513 15.38 0.70 7.43
CA GLY A 513 15.49 -0.44 8.34
C GLY A 513 14.46 -0.48 9.47
N VAL A 514 13.55 0.48 9.57
CA VAL A 514 12.53 0.53 10.64
C VAL A 514 11.34 -0.34 10.27
N GLY A 515 10.84 -1.12 11.24
CA GLY A 515 9.69 -2.01 11.06
C GLY A 515 9.97 -3.20 10.17
N LEU A 516 9.06 -3.58 9.28
CA LEU A 516 9.16 -4.80 8.50
C LEU A 516 10.31 -4.76 7.47
N CYS A 517 11.16 -5.80 7.52
CA CYS A 517 12.15 -6.09 6.50
C CYS A 517 11.51 -6.95 5.41
N GLN A 518 11.35 -6.41 4.18
CA GLN A 518 10.67 -7.11 3.10
C GLN A 518 11.35 -8.44 2.73
N ILE A 519 12.69 -8.47 2.66
CA ILE A 519 13.43 -9.72 2.37
C ILE A 519 13.27 -10.71 3.52
N GLY A 520 13.40 -10.27 4.78
CA GLY A 520 13.23 -11.14 5.94
C GLY A 520 11.81 -11.72 6.02
N ALA A 521 10.78 -10.90 5.77
CA ALA A 521 9.39 -11.34 5.74
C ALA A 521 9.11 -12.36 4.63
N ALA A 522 9.74 -12.19 3.44
CA ALA A 522 9.63 -13.17 2.35
C ALA A 522 10.31 -14.50 2.71
N VAL A 523 11.46 -14.47 3.39
CA VAL A 523 12.12 -15.68 3.94
C VAL A 523 11.23 -16.35 4.97
N MET A 524 10.71 -15.63 5.96
CA MET A 524 9.80 -16.18 6.97
C MET A 524 8.60 -16.88 6.31
N ALA A 525 7.96 -16.24 5.33
CA ALA A 525 6.84 -16.83 4.62
C ALA A 525 7.23 -18.11 3.86
N SER A 526 8.43 -18.16 3.27
CA SER A 526 8.95 -19.37 2.60
C SER A 526 9.25 -20.51 3.58
N GLU A 527 9.54 -20.19 4.84
CA GLU A 527 9.74 -21.13 5.94
C GLU A 527 8.42 -21.56 6.63
N GLY A 528 7.27 -21.07 6.15
CA GLY A 528 5.94 -21.47 6.61
C GLY A 528 5.38 -20.60 7.74
N TYR A 529 5.97 -19.45 8.04
CA TYR A 529 5.37 -18.49 8.96
C TYR A 529 4.11 -17.88 8.36
N THR A 530 3.05 -17.77 9.16
CA THR A 530 1.82 -17.08 8.78
C THR A 530 2.03 -15.57 8.80
N TYR A 531 1.20 -14.82 8.05
CA TYR A 531 1.25 -13.35 8.05
C TYR A 531 1.11 -12.75 9.45
N ARG A 532 0.35 -13.39 10.35
CA ARG A 532 0.20 -12.96 11.74
C ARG A 532 1.52 -13.09 12.52
N GLN A 533 2.24 -14.18 12.34
CA GLN A 533 3.55 -14.40 12.95
C GLN A 533 4.60 -13.43 12.38
N ILE A 534 4.53 -13.13 11.09
CA ILE A 534 5.40 -12.13 10.44
C ILE A 534 5.12 -10.73 11.05
N LEU A 535 3.84 -10.35 11.18
CA LEU A 535 3.47 -9.07 11.77
C LEU A 535 3.91 -8.96 13.24
N GLU A 536 3.73 -10.01 14.03
CA GLU A 536 4.17 -10.06 15.44
C GLU A 536 5.69 -9.92 15.56
N HIS A 537 6.46 -10.54 14.64
CA HIS A 537 7.91 -10.44 14.62
C HIS A 537 8.40 -9.00 14.41
N TYR A 538 7.81 -8.27 13.46
CA TYR A 538 8.26 -6.91 13.11
C TYR A 538 7.58 -5.79 13.90
N TYR A 539 6.42 -6.05 14.49
CA TYR A 539 5.65 -5.07 15.29
C TYR A 539 5.21 -5.67 16.62
N PRO A 540 6.17 -6.00 17.50
CA PRO A 540 5.88 -6.69 18.76
C PRO A 540 4.91 -5.90 19.63
N GLY A 541 3.91 -6.60 20.18
CA GLY A 541 2.89 -6.03 21.04
C GLY A 541 1.79 -5.22 20.31
N SER A 542 1.82 -5.15 18.97
CA SER A 542 0.68 -4.65 18.20
C SER A 542 -0.43 -5.70 18.12
N GLU A 543 -1.65 -5.23 17.90
CA GLU A 543 -2.85 -6.05 17.75
C GLU A 543 -3.39 -5.92 16.31
N LEU A 544 -3.77 -7.04 15.71
CA LEU A 544 -4.43 -7.06 14.41
C LEU A 544 -5.94 -6.91 14.63
N GLN A 545 -6.52 -5.83 14.12
CA GLN A 545 -7.95 -5.50 14.18
C GLN A 545 -8.59 -5.56 12.80
#